data_d5a1be128a3b877227f088bac4943e31
#
_entry.id   d5a1be128a3b877227f088bac4943e31
#
_cell.length_a   1.000
_cell.length_b   1.000
_cell.length_c   1.000
_cell.angle_alpha   90.00
_cell.angle_beta   90.00
_cell.angle_gamma   90.00
#
_symmetry.space_group_name_H-M   'P 1'
#
loop_
_entity.id
_entity.type
_entity.pdbx_description
1 polymer ?
#
loop_
_entity_poly.entity_id
_entity_poly.type
_entity_poly.pdbx_seq_one_letter_code
_entity_poly.pdbx_strand_id
1 'polypeptide(L)'
;ISLFIGSINDASSISLQPEINLLDKIKNKVLLFDTDQTRFIYDNVSLQKKSIRIQGLSGTGKTELLLHKLKDLYLNDEESRICFTCHNHVLADTLRKRVTSFFNSMKVSQQIDWENRLLCVNEWGTRNNASSGTLRRICEFYNVSFYSLREVGSFNVACKKVKDAIKKNKDFDYAFTYMFIDESQDFGEDFFNLCELVTEKKVYIAGDIFQSIFESPSQRSINSDYLLSKCYRTEPKTLMFAQALGMGL
;
A
#
# COMPACT_ATOMS: atom_id res chain seq x y z
N ILE A 1 -19.67 -2.18 -15.86
CA ILE A 1 -20.10 -3.26 -16.79
C ILE A 1 -18.95 -3.63 -17.73
N SER A 2 -18.22 -2.68 -18.35
CA SER A 2 -17.09 -2.97 -19.26
C SER A 2 -15.89 -3.67 -18.60
N LEU A 3 -15.61 -3.40 -17.33
CA LEU A 3 -14.55 -4.07 -16.56
C LEU A 3 -14.90 -5.51 -16.16
N PHE A 4 -16.18 -5.78 -15.92
CA PHE A 4 -16.69 -7.14 -15.71
C PHE A 4 -16.56 -7.98 -16.99
N ILE A 5 -16.80 -7.36 -18.16
CA ILE A 5 -16.64 -8.01 -19.46
C ILE A 5 -15.16 -8.28 -19.79
N GLY A 6 -14.23 -7.40 -19.40
CA GLY A 6 -12.78 -7.62 -19.53
C GLY A 6 -12.30 -8.84 -18.74
N SER A 7 -12.76 -8.98 -17.50
CA SER A 7 -12.41 -10.14 -16.65
C SER A 7 -13.03 -11.45 -17.15
N ILE A 8 -14.21 -11.38 -17.78
CA ILE A 8 -14.88 -12.55 -18.39
C ILE A 8 -14.23 -12.90 -19.73
N ASN A 9 -13.79 -11.92 -20.52
CA ASN A 9 -13.11 -12.18 -21.79
C ASN A 9 -11.73 -12.81 -21.62
N ASP A 10 -10.99 -12.47 -20.55
CA ASP A 10 -9.75 -13.17 -20.20
C ASP A 10 -10.01 -14.62 -19.73
N ALA A 11 -11.17 -14.90 -19.15
CA ALA A 11 -11.59 -16.26 -18.80
C ALA A 11 -12.00 -17.11 -20.02
N SER A 12 -12.50 -16.48 -21.10
CA SER A 12 -12.89 -17.17 -22.35
C SER A 12 -11.73 -17.37 -23.33
N SER A 13 -10.59 -16.72 -23.15
CA SER A 13 -9.37 -16.95 -23.93
C SER A 13 -8.49 -18.09 -23.39
N ILE A 14 -8.95 -18.85 -22.39
CA ILE A 14 -8.31 -20.09 -21.94
C ILE A 14 -8.56 -21.14 -23.03
N SER A 15 -7.71 -21.12 -24.05
CA SER A 15 -7.61 -22.20 -25.01
C SER A 15 -7.25 -23.49 -24.27
N LEU A 16 -8.01 -24.54 -24.53
CA LEU A 16 -7.79 -25.91 -24.08
C LEU A 16 -6.40 -26.42 -24.52
N GLN A 17 -5.38 -26.14 -23.72
CA GLN A 17 -4.08 -26.82 -23.84
C GLN A 17 -3.90 -27.78 -22.66
N PRO A 18 -3.53 -29.05 -22.94
CA PRO A 18 -3.67 -30.17 -22.00
C PRO A 18 -2.53 -30.29 -20.96
N GLU A 19 -1.68 -29.32 -20.75
CA GLU A 19 -0.63 -29.40 -19.72
C GLU A 19 -0.43 -28.05 -18.98
N ILE A 20 -1.50 -27.55 -18.38
CA ILE A 20 -1.36 -26.41 -17.46
C ILE A 20 -0.96 -26.95 -16.09
N ASN A 21 0.27 -26.68 -15.69
CA ASN A 21 0.81 -26.99 -14.37
C ASN A 21 -0.13 -26.50 -13.27
N LEU A 22 -0.27 -27.23 -12.17
CA LEU A 22 -1.13 -26.86 -11.04
C LEU A 22 -0.86 -25.40 -10.55
N LEU A 23 0.39 -24.96 -10.68
CA LEU A 23 0.83 -23.60 -10.42
C LEU A 23 0.22 -22.55 -11.37
N ASP A 24 0.01 -22.90 -12.64
CA ASP A 24 -0.62 -21.98 -13.61
C ASP A 24 -2.14 -21.93 -13.42
N LYS A 25 -2.76 -23.03 -12.98
CA LYS A 25 -4.16 -23.04 -12.54
C LYS A 25 -4.39 -22.18 -11.30
N ILE A 26 -3.42 -22.09 -10.41
CA ILE A 26 -3.47 -21.22 -9.23
C ILE A 26 -3.25 -19.75 -9.63
N LYS A 27 -2.35 -19.48 -10.57
CA LYS A 27 -2.10 -18.13 -11.11
C LYS A 27 -3.27 -17.59 -11.94
N ASN A 28 -3.97 -18.47 -12.65
CA ASN A 28 -5.13 -18.13 -13.49
C ASN A 28 -6.47 -18.23 -12.74
N LYS A 29 -6.49 -18.48 -11.43
CA LYS A 29 -7.68 -18.20 -10.63
C LYS A 29 -7.89 -16.70 -10.69
N VAL A 30 -8.81 -16.29 -11.56
CA VAL A 30 -9.37 -14.94 -11.57
C VAL A 30 -9.72 -14.61 -10.11
N LEU A 31 -9.01 -13.68 -9.51
CA LEU A 31 -9.34 -13.17 -8.20
C LEU A 31 -10.67 -12.43 -8.36
N LEU A 32 -11.77 -13.15 -8.16
CA LEU A 32 -13.08 -12.51 -8.00
C LEU A 32 -13.02 -11.78 -6.67
N PHE A 33 -12.89 -10.48 -6.74
CA PHE A 33 -13.01 -9.64 -5.55
C PHE A 33 -14.39 -9.82 -4.93
N ASP A 34 -14.44 -9.95 -3.63
CA ASP A 34 -15.70 -9.92 -2.91
C ASP A 34 -16.29 -8.48 -2.90
N THR A 35 -17.49 -8.35 -2.36
CA THR A 35 -18.21 -7.07 -2.36
C THR A 35 -17.42 -5.97 -1.64
N ASP A 36 -16.76 -6.29 -0.52
CA ASP A 36 -16.01 -5.31 0.27
C ASP A 36 -14.72 -4.91 -0.44
N GLN A 37 -14.02 -5.84 -1.09
CA GLN A 37 -12.85 -5.58 -1.91
C GLN A 37 -13.21 -4.71 -3.13
N THR A 38 -14.32 -5.02 -3.79
CA THR A 38 -14.83 -4.23 -4.93
C THR A 38 -15.21 -2.82 -4.49
N ARG A 39 -15.88 -2.70 -3.34
CA ARG A 39 -16.20 -1.40 -2.74
C ARG A 39 -14.94 -0.60 -2.42
N PHE A 40 -13.94 -1.21 -1.81
CA PHE A 40 -12.67 -0.55 -1.53
C PHE A 40 -12.03 0.01 -2.81
N ILE A 41 -11.99 -0.76 -3.91
CA ILE A 41 -11.35 -0.34 -5.15
C ILE A 41 -12.08 0.86 -5.78
N TYR A 42 -13.40 0.80 -5.89
CA TYR A 42 -14.16 1.75 -6.72
C TYR A 42 -14.92 2.82 -5.94
N ASP A 43 -15.13 2.63 -4.63
CA ASP A 43 -15.80 3.65 -3.83
C ASP A 43 -14.79 4.69 -3.31
N ASN A 44 -14.86 5.89 -3.89
CA ASN A 44 -14.00 7.01 -3.51
C ASN A 44 -14.67 7.95 -2.48
N VAL A 45 -15.95 7.74 -2.16
CA VAL A 45 -16.79 8.70 -1.44
C VAL A 45 -17.28 8.22 -0.08
N SER A 46 -17.49 6.90 0.10
CA SER A 46 -18.24 6.36 1.24
C SER A 46 -17.60 6.56 2.62
N LEU A 47 -16.28 6.70 2.68
CA LEU A 47 -15.59 6.94 3.94
C LEU A 47 -15.12 8.40 4.03
N GLN A 48 -15.73 9.19 4.92
CA GLN A 48 -15.30 10.58 5.19
C GLN A 48 -13.93 10.66 5.89
N LYS A 49 -13.39 9.52 6.34
CA LYS A 49 -12.07 9.43 6.98
C LYS A 49 -10.94 9.72 5.99
N LYS A 50 -9.90 10.38 6.45
CA LYS A 50 -8.68 10.64 5.67
C LYS A 50 -7.85 9.37 5.48
N SER A 51 -7.69 8.56 6.53
CA SER A 51 -6.99 7.28 6.49
C SER A 51 -7.95 6.11 6.39
N ILE A 52 -7.70 5.20 5.46
CA ILE A 52 -8.45 3.97 5.23
C ILE A 52 -7.54 2.79 5.52
N ARG A 53 -7.91 1.96 6.50
CA ARG A 53 -7.12 0.83 6.98
C ARG A 53 -7.68 -0.49 6.49
N ILE A 54 -6.81 -1.27 5.84
CA ILE A 54 -7.07 -2.63 5.38
C ILE A 54 -6.25 -3.57 6.25
N GLN A 55 -6.91 -4.52 6.88
CA GLN A 55 -6.25 -5.57 7.65
C GLN A 55 -6.57 -6.94 7.07
N GLY A 56 -5.62 -7.85 7.18
CA GLY A 56 -5.78 -9.23 6.74
C GLY A 56 -4.54 -10.03 7.03
N LEU A 57 -4.67 -11.35 7.02
CA LEU A 57 -3.55 -12.28 7.17
C LEU A 57 -2.57 -12.17 6.02
N SER A 58 -1.35 -12.70 6.20
CA SER A 58 -0.42 -12.87 5.09
C SER A 58 -1.08 -13.70 3.96
N GLY A 59 -0.92 -13.26 2.71
CA GLY A 59 -1.50 -13.95 1.55
C GLY A 59 -2.98 -13.67 1.26
N THR A 60 -3.64 -12.75 1.98
CA THR A 60 -5.04 -12.35 1.72
C THR A 60 -5.20 -11.36 0.56
N GLY A 61 -4.12 -10.93 -0.09
CA GLY A 61 -4.19 -10.04 -1.24
C GLY A 61 -4.16 -8.54 -0.92
N LYS A 62 -3.74 -8.12 0.27
CA LYS A 62 -3.66 -6.69 0.67
C LYS A 62 -2.94 -5.82 -0.37
N THR A 63 -1.71 -6.19 -0.72
CA THR A 63 -0.93 -5.46 -1.74
C THR A 63 -1.62 -5.44 -3.10
N GLU A 64 -2.28 -6.54 -3.50
CA GLU A 64 -3.04 -6.61 -4.77
C GLU A 64 -4.20 -5.61 -4.76
N LEU A 65 -4.91 -5.54 -3.64
CA LEU A 65 -6.00 -4.60 -3.46
C LEU A 65 -5.51 -3.14 -3.53
N LEU A 66 -4.35 -2.84 -2.91
CA LEU A 66 -3.71 -1.53 -3.04
C LEU A 66 -3.32 -1.21 -4.48
N LEU A 67 -2.82 -2.19 -5.27
CA LEU A 67 -2.46 -2.01 -6.67
C LEU A 67 -3.69 -1.70 -7.55
N HIS A 68 -4.81 -2.37 -7.31
CA HIS A 68 -6.07 -2.06 -8.01
C HIS A 68 -6.57 -0.66 -7.69
N LYS A 69 -6.52 -0.25 -6.42
CA LYS A 69 -6.89 1.11 -6.01
C LYS A 69 -5.93 2.16 -6.58
N LEU A 70 -4.63 1.88 -6.56
CA LEU A 70 -3.62 2.74 -7.17
C LEU A 70 -3.92 2.98 -8.65
N LYS A 71 -4.18 1.89 -9.40
CA LYS A 71 -4.53 1.99 -10.82
C LYS A 71 -5.77 2.85 -11.04
N ASP A 72 -6.83 2.61 -10.25
CA ASP A 72 -8.08 3.37 -10.35
C ASP A 72 -7.84 4.87 -10.15
N LEU A 73 -7.13 5.25 -9.10
CA LEU A 73 -6.83 6.65 -8.81
C LEU A 73 -5.86 7.27 -9.82
N TYR A 74 -4.85 6.53 -10.27
CA TYR A 74 -3.88 7.00 -11.26
C TYR A 74 -4.50 7.32 -12.60
N LEU A 75 -5.53 6.55 -13.02
CA LEU A 75 -6.24 6.77 -14.29
C LEU A 75 -7.33 7.83 -14.19
N ASN A 76 -8.00 7.94 -13.05
CA ASN A 76 -9.13 8.86 -12.89
C ASN A 76 -8.73 10.26 -12.42
N ASP A 77 -7.51 10.46 -11.95
CA ASP A 77 -7.01 11.74 -11.44
C ASP A 77 -5.62 12.01 -12.03
N GLU A 78 -5.61 12.63 -13.22
CA GLU A 78 -4.37 12.83 -14.01
C GLU A 78 -3.38 13.79 -13.35
N GLU A 79 -3.84 14.70 -12.51
CA GLU A 79 -2.99 15.65 -11.77
C GLU A 79 -2.50 15.08 -10.43
N SER A 80 -2.90 13.86 -10.07
CA SER A 80 -2.56 13.29 -8.78
C SER A 80 -1.07 13.01 -8.61
N ARG A 81 -0.55 13.39 -7.45
CA ARG A 81 0.78 13.04 -6.94
C ARG A 81 0.62 11.91 -5.93
N ILE A 82 1.05 10.73 -6.27
CA ILE A 82 0.84 9.51 -5.49
C ILE A 82 2.17 9.02 -4.90
N CYS A 83 2.19 8.72 -3.61
CA CYS A 83 3.30 8.04 -2.97
C CYS A 83 2.89 6.63 -2.54
N PHE A 84 3.63 5.61 -2.99
CA PHE A 84 3.49 4.25 -2.52
C PHE A 84 4.75 3.85 -1.75
N THR A 85 4.60 3.58 -0.46
CA THR A 85 5.72 3.36 0.46
C THR A 85 5.62 2.05 1.23
N CYS A 86 6.77 1.52 1.59
CA CYS A 86 6.95 0.36 2.44
C CYS A 86 8.23 0.50 3.28
N HIS A 87 8.46 -0.43 4.23
CA HIS A 87 9.50 -0.28 5.25
C HIS A 87 10.93 -0.25 4.70
N ASN A 88 11.29 -1.07 3.70
CA ASN A 88 12.69 -1.17 3.28
C ASN A 88 12.90 -1.09 1.76
N HIS A 89 14.17 -0.89 1.34
CA HIS A 89 14.54 -0.74 -0.06
C HIS A 89 14.21 -1.95 -0.94
N VAL A 90 14.43 -3.17 -0.44
CA VAL A 90 14.21 -4.41 -1.21
C VAL A 90 12.72 -4.58 -1.51
N LEU A 91 11.88 -4.28 -0.52
CA LEU A 91 10.43 -4.28 -0.71
C LEU A 91 10.00 -3.17 -1.67
N ALA A 92 10.57 -1.96 -1.57
CA ALA A 92 10.26 -0.85 -2.47
C ALA A 92 10.61 -1.16 -3.93
N ASP A 93 11.78 -1.75 -4.18
CA ASP A 93 12.21 -2.17 -5.52
C ASP A 93 11.30 -3.28 -6.08
N THR A 94 10.92 -4.24 -5.24
CA THR A 94 10.00 -5.31 -5.60
C THR A 94 8.61 -4.75 -5.90
N LEU A 95 8.13 -3.83 -5.08
CA LEU A 95 6.85 -3.15 -5.25
C LEU A 95 6.82 -2.34 -6.55
N ARG A 96 7.88 -1.60 -6.86
CA ARG A 96 7.99 -0.84 -8.11
C ARG A 96 7.90 -1.74 -9.35
N LYS A 97 8.62 -2.86 -9.35
CA LYS A 97 8.54 -3.87 -10.42
C LYS A 97 7.13 -4.46 -10.51
N ARG A 98 6.50 -4.73 -9.36
CA ARG A 98 5.14 -5.27 -9.30
C ARG A 98 4.11 -4.29 -9.83
N VAL A 99 4.21 -3.00 -9.50
CA VAL A 99 3.36 -1.94 -10.08
C VAL A 99 3.48 -1.94 -11.60
N THR A 100 4.72 -1.94 -12.13
CA THR A 100 4.95 -1.97 -13.58
C THR A 100 4.31 -3.21 -14.24
N SER A 101 4.54 -4.40 -13.67
CA SER A 101 3.97 -5.65 -14.19
C SER A 101 2.44 -5.65 -14.11
N PHE A 102 1.89 -5.09 -13.03
CA PHE A 102 0.45 -4.98 -12.82
C PHE A 102 -0.22 -4.07 -13.86
N PHE A 103 0.34 -2.87 -14.10
CA PHE A 103 -0.18 -1.94 -15.11
C PHE A 103 -0.12 -2.56 -16.52
N ASN A 104 0.97 -3.28 -16.83
CA ASN A 104 1.10 -4.00 -18.11
C ASN A 104 0.06 -5.12 -18.24
N SER A 105 -0.16 -5.92 -17.19
CA SER A 105 -1.15 -7.00 -17.19
C SER A 105 -2.58 -6.49 -17.34
N MET A 106 -2.86 -5.33 -16.78
CA MET A 106 -4.16 -4.65 -16.89
C MET A 106 -4.31 -3.85 -18.20
N LYS A 107 -3.35 -3.96 -19.13
CA LYS A 107 -3.33 -3.26 -20.43
C LYS A 107 -3.58 -1.76 -20.30
N VAL A 108 -3.01 -1.14 -19.26
CA VAL A 108 -3.06 0.30 -19.10
C VAL A 108 -2.21 0.95 -20.19
N SER A 109 -2.83 1.75 -21.06
CA SER A 109 -2.16 2.40 -22.21
C SER A 109 -1.25 3.55 -21.77
N GLN A 110 -1.53 4.17 -20.62
CA GLN A 110 -0.78 5.28 -20.09
C GLN A 110 0.52 4.78 -19.43
N GLN A 111 1.65 5.35 -19.83
CA GLN A 111 2.92 5.09 -19.16
C GLN A 111 2.94 5.67 -17.75
N ILE A 112 3.63 4.97 -16.84
CA ILE A 112 3.78 5.45 -15.46
C ILE A 112 4.82 6.57 -15.43
N ASP A 113 4.39 7.76 -15.00
CA ASP A 113 5.29 8.89 -14.71
C ASP A 113 5.85 8.73 -13.29
N TRP A 114 7.06 8.15 -13.23
CA TRP A 114 7.78 7.90 -11.99
C TRP A 114 8.43 9.14 -11.37
N GLU A 115 8.53 10.22 -12.12
CA GLU A 115 9.19 11.46 -11.68
C GLU A 115 8.21 12.41 -11.00
N ASN A 116 7.03 12.60 -11.62
CA ASN A 116 6.10 13.63 -11.20
C ASN A 116 4.85 13.08 -10.52
N ARG A 117 4.34 11.91 -10.98
CA ARG A 117 3.04 11.40 -10.56
C ARG A 117 3.09 10.24 -9.56
N LEU A 118 3.98 9.27 -9.73
CA LEU A 118 4.04 8.09 -8.87
C LEU A 118 5.43 7.88 -8.27
N LEU A 119 5.56 8.15 -6.98
CA LEU A 119 6.73 7.83 -6.19
C LEU A 119 6.53 6.47 -5.51
N CYS A 120 7.40 5.49 -5.81
CA CYS A 120 7.39 4.17 -5.17
C CYS A 120 8.74 3.93 -4.49
N VAL A 121 8.80 4.08 -3.16
CA VAL A 121 10.05 4.15 -2.39
C VAL A 121 9.88 3.60 -0.97
N ASN A 122 11.00 3.34 -0.31
CA ASN A 122 10.99 3.01 1.11
C ASN A 122 10.70 4.25 1.99
N GLU A 123 10.57 4.03 3.27
CA GLU A 123 10.16 5.02 4.26
C GLU A 123 11.13 6.19 4.43
N TRP A 124 12.41 5.89 4.59
CA TRP A 124 13.40 6.89 5.07
C TRP A 124 14.03 7.70 3.94
N GLY A 125 14.76 7.02 3.07
CA GLY A 125 15.59 7.65 2.04
C GLY A 125 17.00 8.03 2.50
N THR A 126 17.71 8.73 1.62
CA THR A 126 19.10 9.15 1.83
C THR A 126 19.25 10.66 1.66
N ARG A 127 20.24 11.27 2.34
CA ARG A 127 20.44 12.73 2.31
C ARG A 127 20.71 13.28 0.90
N ASN A 128 21.40 12.52 0.08
CA ASN A 128 21.89 12.97 -1.22
C ASN A 128 20.90 12.80 -2.38
N ASN A 129 19.76 12.12 -2.15
CA ASN A 129 18.77 11.87 -3.19
C ASN A 129 17.36 12.15 -2.67
N ALA A 130 16.73 13.21 -3.20
CA ALA A 130 15.40 13.66 -2.80
C ALA A 130 14.29 12.62 -3.03
N SER A 131 14.45 11.77 -4.05
CA SER A 131 13.47 10.73 -4.44
C SER A 131 13.82 9.34 -3.90
N SER A 132 14.74 9.23 -2.93
CA SER A 132 15.19 7.93 -2.40
C SER A 132 14.30 7.36 -1.31
N GLY A 133 13.37 8.14 -0.74
CA GLY A 133 12.48 7.72 0.33
C GLY A 133 11.39 8.72 0.64
N THR A 134 10.35 8.24 1.26
CA THR A 134 9.16 9.04 1.60
C THR A 134 9.49 10.22 2.51
N LEU A 135 10.18 9.97 3.63
CA LEU A 135 10.56 11.04 4.56
C LEU A 135 11.48 12.08 3.89
N ARG A 136 12.45 11.60 3.09
CA ARG A 136 13.36 12.50 2.37
C ARG A 136 12.60 13.37 1.36
N ARG A 137 11.64 12.81 0.63
CA ARG A 137 10.81 13.57 -0.32
C ARG A 137 9.94 14.61 0.39
N ILE A 138 9.36 14.27 1.53
CA ILE A 138 8.61 15.21 2.36
C ILE A 138 9.50 16.36 2.84
N CYS A 139 10.70 16.05 3.35
CA CYS A 139 11.65 17.09 3.80
C CYS A 139 12.04 18.05 2.67
N GLU A 140 12.26 17.52 1.46
CA GLU A 140 12.55 18.33 0.27
C GLU A 140 11.40 19.24 -0.10
N PHE A 141 10.18 18.70 -0.16
CA PHE A 141 8.99 19.47 -0.56
C PHE A 141 8.71 20.65 0.37
N TYR A 142 8.86 20.46 1.68
CA TYR A 142 8.62 21.53 2.68
C TYR A 142 9.87 22.32 3.04
N ASN A 143 11.01 22.03 2.42
CA ASN A 143 12.31 22.65 2.73
C ASN A 143 12.65 22.59 4.24
N VAL A 144 12.42 21.42 4.86
CA VAL A 144 12.75 21.16 6.26
C VAL A 144 13.93 20.19 6.38
N SER A 145 14.60 20.22 7.53
CA SER A 145 15.78 19.38 7.80
C SER A 145 15.44 17.89 7.73
N PHE A 146 16.25 17.15 6.98
CA PHE A 146 16.22 15.68 6.97
C PHE A 146 17.13 15.13 8.08
N TYR A 147 16.61 14.16 8.82
CA TYR A 147 17.32 13.51 9.92
C TYR A 147 17.67 12.07 9.58
N SER A 148 18.93 11.70 9.74
CA SER A 148 19.39 10.31 9.60
C SER A 148 19.16 9.53 10.91
N LEU A 149 19.21 8.18 10.83
CA LEU A 149 19.11 7.31 12.00
C LEU A 149 20.12 7.66 13.09
N ARG A 150 21.36 8.01 12.69
CA ARG A 150 22.45 8.35 13.63
C ARG A 150 22.16 9.63 14.42
N GLU A 151 21.39 10.55 13.87
CA GLU A 151 21.07 11.85 14.50
C GLU A 151 19.90 11.76 15.47
N VAL A 152 18.95 10.84 15.23
CA VAL A 152 17.68 10.81 15.99
C VAL A 152 17.39 9.48 16.68
N GLY A 153 18.14 8.42 16.37
CA GLY A 153 18.02 7.12 17.01
C GLY A 153 16.85 6.26 16.53
N SER A 154 15.76 6.84 16.00
CA SER A 154 14.64 6.08 15.45
C SER A 154 13.90 6.83 14.34
N PHE A 155 13.24 6.07 13.45
CA PHE A 155 12.42 6.62 12.38
C PHE A 155 11.22 7.41 12.89
N ASN A 156 10.56 6.92 13.93
CA ASN A 156 9.40 7.58 14.52
C ASN A 156 9.75 8.97 15.08
N VAL A 157 10.93 9.10 15.73
CA VAL A 157 11.43 10.40 16.21
C VAL A 157 11.74 11.35 15.05
N ALA A 158 12.30 10.84 13.94
CA ALA A 158 12.50 11.64 12.73
C ALA A 158 11.18 12.19 12.18
N CYS A 159 10.18 11.34 12.05
CA CYS A 159 8.83 11.71 11.58
C CYS A 159 8.19 12.77 12.47
N LYS A 160 8.30 12.63 13.80
CA LYS A 160 7.78 13.62 14.76
C LYS A 160 8.43 14.99 14.57
N LYS A 161 9.77 15.02 14.49
CA LYS A 161 10.51 16.28 14.28
C LYS A 161 10.14 16.97 12.96
N VAL A 162 10.03 16.18 11.88
CA VAL A 162 9.65 16.71 10.56
C VAL A 162 8.20 17.23 10.59
N LYS A 163 7.27 16.48 11.18
CA LYS A 163 5.88 16.89 11.38
C LYS A 163 5.77 18.22 12.12
N ASP A 164 6.51 18.35 13.23
CA ASP A 164 6.51 19.56 14.06
C ASP A 164 7.14 20.76 13.32
N ALA A 165 8.13 20.53 12.46
CA ALA A 165 8.71 21.56 11.62
C ALA A 165 7.72 22.04 10.53
N ILE A 166 7.03 21.10 9.86
CA ILE A 166 6.03 21.42 8.82
C ILE A 166 4.87 22.23 9.39
N LYS A 167 4.38 21.91 10.58
CA LYS A 167 3.29 22.66 11.24
C LYS A 167 3.61 24.12 11.50
N LYS A 168 4.88 24.51 11.49
CA LYS A 168 5.31 25.91 11.67
C LYS A 168 5.33 26.71 10.37
N ASN A 169 5.22 26.04 9.21
CA ASN A 169 5.17 26.72 7.93
C ASN A 169 3.85 27.47 7.77
N LYS A 170 3.93 28.74 7.37
CA LYS A 170 2.75 29.58 7.15
C LYS A 170 2.04 29.26 5.85
N ASP A 171 2.81 28.92 4.82
CA ASP A 171 2.31 28.55 3.49
C ASP A 171 2.33 27.02 3.40
N PHE A 172 1.17 26.41 3.66
CA PHE A 172 1.01 24.96 3.64
C PHE A 172 0.35 24.51 2.32
N ASP A 173 1.04 23.64 1.60
CA ASP A 173 0.49 22.87 0.47
C ASP A 173 0.71 21.39 0.73
N TYR A 174 -0.02 20.51 0.05
CA TYR A 174 0.09 19.08 0.20
C TYR A 174 1.18 18.49 -0.71
N ALA A 175 2.08 17.68 -0.14
CA ALA A 175 3.13 17.02 -0.91
C ALA A 175 2.56 15.94 -1.85
N PHE A 176 1.51 15.25 -1.41
CA PHE A 176 0.87 14.16 -2.15
C PHE A 176 -0.65 14.32 -2.18
N THR A 177 -1.27 13.88 -3.28
CA THR A 177 -2.73 13.77 -3.40
C THR A 177 -3.22 12.53 -2.68
N TYR A 178 -2.52 11.39 -2.90
CA TYR A 178 -2.80 10.11 -2.27
C TYR A 178 -1.53 9.45 -1.75
N MET A 179 -1.64 8.72 -0.64
CA MET A 179 -0.56 7.87 -0.15
C MET A 179 -1.03 6.42 0.04
N PHE A 180 -0.15 5.48 -0.28
CA PHE A 180 -0.31 4.05 -0.05
C PHE A 180 0.82 3.57 0.85
N ILE A 181 0.48 2.87 1.92
CA ILE A 181 1.42 2.32 2.89
C ILE A 181 1.16 0.81 2.98
N ASP A 182 2.12 0.02 2.50
CA ASP A 182 2.08 -1.44 2.63
C ASP A 182 2.94 -1.91 3.81
N GLU A 183 2.59 -3.07 4.36
CA GLU A 183 3.22 -3.66 5.56
C GLU A 183 3.24 -2.67 6.74
N SER A 184 2.08 -2.13 7.07
CA SER A 184 1.92 -1.02 8.02
C SER A 184 2.35 -1.35 9.46
N GLN A 185 2.46 -2.62 9.83
CA GLN A 185 2.91 -3.08 11.14
C GLN A 185 4.36 -2.68 11.44
N ASP A 186 5.16 -2.36 10.42
CA ASP A 186 6.55 -1.94 10.57
C ASP A 186 6.70 -0.45 10.91
N PHE A 187 5.59 0.31 10.97
CA PHE A 187 5.61 1.76 11.15
C PHE A 187 5.03 2.21 12.49
N GLY A 188 5.61 3.26 13.05
CA GLY A 188 5.10 3.92 14.25
C GLY A 188 4.02 4.98 13.94
N GLU A 189 3.28 5.37 14.97
CA GLU A 189 2.15 6.30 14.86
C GLU A 189 2.55 7.70 14.33
N ASP A 190 3.75 8.20 14.67
CA ASP A 190 4.21 9.49 14.17
C ASP A 190 4.42 9.52 12.65
N PHE A 191 4.73 8.36 12.03
CA PHE A 191 4.77 8.25 10.59
C PHE A 191 3.38 8.37 9.96
N PHE A 192 2.38 7.66 10.49
CA PHE A 192 0.99 7.79 10.00
C PHE A 192 0.47 9.22 10.16
N ASN A 193 0.71 9.83 11.30
CA ASN A 193 0.34 11.23 11.54
C ASN A 193 1.03 12.21 10.58
N LEU A 194 2.29 11.95 10.20
CA LEU A 194 3.00 12.73 9.20
C LEU A 194 2.39 12.51 7.81
N CYS A 195 2.12 11.26 7.42
CA CYS A 195 1.50 10.94 6.15
C CYS A 195 0.11 11.59 6.00
N GLU A 196 -0.71 11.56 7.05
CA GLU A 196 -2.00 12.24 7.05
C GLU A 196 -1.87 13.76 6.92
N LEU A 197 -0.87 14.36 7.55
CA LEU A 197 -0.63 15.81 7.47
C LEU A 197 -0.31 16.23 6.03
N VAL A 198 0.58 15.51 5.35
CA VAL A 198 1.14 15.89 4.04
C VAL A 198 0.34 15.41 2.84
N THR A 199 -0.73 14.65 3.06
CA THR A 199 -1.61 14.12 2.01
C THR A 199 -2.89 14.94 1.91
N GLU A 200 -3.29 15.30 0.70
CA GLU A 200 -4.49 16.08 0.45
C GLU A 200 -5.77 15.26 0.66
N LYS A 201 -5.93 14.18 -0.10
CA LYS A 201 -7.20 13.42 -0.17
C LYS A 201 -7.22 12.22 0.77
N LYS A 202 -6.51 11.13 0.45
CA LYS A 202 -6.61 9.85 1.19
C LYS A 202 -5.27 9.18 1.41
N VAL A 203 -5.14 8.52 2.58
CA VAL A 203 -4.05 7.61 2.93
C VAL A 203 -4.61 6.20 3.04
N TYR A 204 -4.13 5.26 2.21
CA TYR A 204 -4.51 3.85 2.22
C TYR A 204 -3.42 3.05 2.93
N ILE A 205 -3.79 2.34 3.99
CA ILE A 205 -2.87 1.67 4.90
C ILE A 205 -3.21 0.19 4.93
N ALA A 206 -2.29 -0.67 4.51
CA ALA A 206 -2.46 -2.13 4.57
C ALA A 206 -1.49 -2.75 5.56
N GLY A 207 -1.98 -3.65 6.42
CA GLY A 207 -1.17 -4.32 7.44
C GLY A 207 -1.65 -5.71 7.81
N ASP A 208 -0.77 -6.48 8.47
CA ASP A 208 -1.06 -7.81 8.95
C ASP A 208 -1.68 -7.77 10.35
N ILE A 209 -2.79 -8.52 10.53
CA ILE A 209 -3.50 -8.58 11.81
C ILE A 209 -2.65 -9.26 12.89
N PHE A 210 -1.94 -10.36 12.54
CA PHE A 210 -1.21 -11.12 13.54
C PHE A 210 0.08 -10.45 14.01
N GLN A 211 0.71 -9.65 13.16
CA GLN A 211 1.92 -8.94 13.55
C GLN A 211 1.62 -7.82 14.56
N SER A 212 0.42 -7.23 14.50
CA SER A 212 -0.05 -6.27 15.51
C SER A 212 -0.46 -6.90 16.84
N ILE A 213 -0.63 -8.24 16.93
CA ILE A 213 -0.93 -8.94 18.18
C ILE A 213 0.29 -8.97 19.13
N PHE A 214 1.50 -8.89 18.60
CA PHE A 214 2.73 -8.82 19.38
C PHE A 214 3.04 -7.43 19.93
N GLU A 215 2.28 -6.42 19.51
CA GLU A 215 2.36 -5.06 20.07
C GLU A 215 1.62 -4.96 21.42
N SER A 216 1.98 -3.94 22.20
CA SER A 216 1.39 -3.72 23.54
C SER A 216 -0.14 -3.59 23.51
N PRO A 217 -0.86 -4.00 24.57
CA PRO A 217 -2.33 -3.97 24.64
C PRO A 217 -2.97 -2.60 24.34
N SER A 218 -2.24 -1.51 24.54
CA SER A 218 -2.69 -0.13 24.25
C SER A 218 -2.80 0.19 22.76
N GLN A 219 -2.19 -0.61 21.88
CA GLN A 219 -2.21 -0.41 20.41
C GLN A 219 -3.20 -1.33 19.69
N ARG A 220 -3.86 -2.24 20.42
CA ARG A 220 -4.76 -3.28 19.86
C ARG A 220 -6.09 -2.78 19.28
N SER A 221 -6.46 -1.52 19.46
CA SER A 221 -7.74 -0.99 18.97
C SER A 221 -7.61 -0.27 17.62
N ILE A 222 -6.83 -0.81 16.69
CA ILE A 222 -6.82 -0.25 15.33
C ILE A 222 -8.09 -0.76 14.64
N ASN A 223 -9.11 0.09 14.62
CA ASN A 223 -10.33 -0.17 13.84
C ASN A 223 -9.95 -0.28 12.37
N SER A 224 -10.04 -1.47 11.81
CA SER A 224 -9.92 -1.68 10.36
C SER A 224 -11.23 -1.26 9.68
N ASP A 225 -11.09 -0.54 8.57
CA ASP A 225 -12.24 -0.19 7.72
C ASP A 225 -12.61 -1.38 6.81
N TYR A 226 -11.59 -2.17 6.42
CA TYR A 226 -11.77 -3.38 5.61
C TYR A 226 -10.96 -4.54 6.20
N LEU A 227 -11.62 -5.69 6.37
CA LEU A 227 -11.02 -6.91 6.88
C LEU A 227 -11.00 -8.00 5.82
N LEU A 228 -9.80 -8.40 5.38
CA LEU A 228 -9.63 -9.48 4.41
C LEU A 228 -9.51 -10.82 5.13
N SER A 229 -10.55 -11.63 5.05
CA SER A 229 -10.65 -12.92 5.75
C SER A 229 -10.22 -14.13 4.92
N LYS A 230 -10.16 -13.99 3.58
CA LYS A 230 -9.81 -15.10 2.67
C LYS A 230 -8.35 -15.09 2.30
N CYS A 231 -7.63 -16.18 2.58
CA CYS A 231 -6.25 -16.36 2.13
C CYS A 231 -6.21 -17.07 0.78
N TYR A 232 -5.51 -16.48 -0.19
CA TYR A 232 -5.40 -17.00 -1.56
C TYR A 232 -4.03 -17.63 -1.86
N ARG A 233 -3.01 -17.34 -1.04
CA ARG A 233 -1.63 -17.76 -1.28
C ARG A 233 -1.32 -19.14 -0.70
N THR A 234 -1.96 -19.52 0.41
CA THR A 234 -1.59 -20.69 1.20
C THR A 234 -2.74 -21.69 1.21
N GLU A 235 -2.42 -22.98 1.08
CA GLU A 235 -3.42 -24.03 1.24
C GLU A 235 -4.08 -23.95 2.63
N PRO A 236 -5.41 -24.16 2.73
CA PRO A 236 -6.14 -24.02 4.01
C PRO A 236 -5.55 -24.82 5.18
N LYS A 237 -5.08 -26.06 4.93
CA LYS A 237 -4.46 -26.89 5.96
C LYS A 237 -3.17 -26.31 6.51
N THR A 238 -2.30 -25.82 5.63
CA THR A 238 -1.03 -25.15 6.01
C THR A 238 -1.30 -23.86 6.77
N LEU A 239 -2.33 -23.11 6.36
CA LEU A 239 -2.74 -21.89 7.05
C LEU A 239 -3.27 -22.21 8.46
N MET A 240 -4.12 -23.21 8.61
CA MET A 240 -4.63 -23.65 9.92
C MET A 240 -3.51 -24.09 10.84
N PHE A 241 -2.52 -24.85 10.33
CA PHE A 241 -1.37 -25.29 11.10
C PHE A 241 -0.50 -24.10 11.57
N ALA A 242 -0.23 -23.16 10.67
CA ALA A 242 0.54 -21.95 11.00
C ALA A 242 -0.19 -21.07 12.04
N GLN A 243 -1.53 -20.97 11.94
CA GLN A 243 -2.34 -20.26 12.91
C GLN A 243 -2.33 -20.93 14.29
N ALA A 244 -2.47 -22.27 14.32
CA ALA A 244 -2.41 -23.04 15.57
C ALA A 244 -1.05 -22.84 16.28
N LEU A 245 0.05 -22.92 15.54
CA LEU A 245 1.39 -22.64 16.08
C LEU A 245 1.53 -21.21 16.61
N GLY A 246 1.00 -20.23 15.88
CA GLY A 246 1.04 -18.81 16.29
C GLY A 246 0.19 -18.50 17.51
N MET A 247 -0.85 -19.29 17.77
CA MET A 247 -1.71 -19.19 18.95
C MET A 247 -1.25 -20.06 20.14
N GLY A 248 -0.18 -20.83 19.96
CA GLY A 248 0.35 -21.73 21.01
C GLY A 248 -0.49 -22.99 21.25
N LEU A 249 -1.25 -23.43 20.22
CA LEU A 249 -2.08 -24.66 20.23
C LEU A 249 -1.30 -25.84 19.66
#